data_0cb5355303c7c60c18e33be9e208fe9a
#
_entry.id   0cb5355303c7c60c18e33be9e208fe9a
#
_cell.length_a   1.000
_cell.length_b   1.000
_cell.length_c   1.000
_cell.angle_alpha   90.00
_cell.angle_beta   90.00
_cell.angle_gamma   90.00
#
_symmetry.space_group_name_H-M   'P 1'
#
loop_
_entity.id
_entity.type
_entity.pdbx_description
1 polymer ?
#
loop_
_entity_poly.entity_id
_entity_poly.type
_entity_poly.pdbx_seq_one_letter_code
_entity_poly.pdbx_strand_id
1 'polypeptide(L)'
;MNELLKALYDGFYEPLPATKMKAEIEACHQELIERLEKPERRLVLQIIDCKDQIAEDRSIDSFISGFCLAWRLSHELNIYKENRHPEPTDFIGEDACSFIKTEKER
;
A
#
# COMPACT_ATOMS: atom_id res chain seq x y z
N MET A 1 8.03 -8.01 -11.12
CA MET A 1 8.11 -7.29 -9.85
C MET A 1 9.48 -7.50 -9.23
N ASN A 2 10.04 -6.46 -8.69
CA ASN A 2 11.36 -6.55 -8.07
C ASN A 2 11.29 -7.35 -6.77
N GLU A 3 12.09 -8.40 -6.68
CA GLU A 3 12.07 -9.28 -5.51
C GLU A 3 12.53 -8.58 -4.23
N LEU A 4 13.47 -7.64 -4.35
CA LEU A 4 13.94 -6.88 -3.18
C LEU A 4 12.82 -6.01 -2.61
N LEU A 5 12.08 -5.32 -3.48
CA LEU A 5 10.97 -4.49 -3.04
C LEU A 5 9.84 -5.32 -2.45
N LYS A 6 9.61 -6.50 -2.99
CA LYS A 6 8.62 -7.40 -2.41
C LYS A 6 9.07 -7.92 -1.06
N ALA A 7 10.35 -8.20 -0.91
CA ALA A 7 10.91 -8.62 0.38
C ALA A 7 10.76 -7.53 1.44
N LEU A 8 10.96 -6.27 1.05
CA LEU A 8 10.72 -5.14 1.95
C LEU A 8 9.25 -5.06 2.35
N TYR A 9 8.36 -5.24 1.39
CA TYR A 9 6.93 -5.27 1.67
C TYR A 9 6.61 -6.37 2.68
N ASP A 10 7.07 -7.57 2.43
CA ASP A 10 6.80 -8.71 3.31
C ASP A 10 7.34 -8.51 4.72
N GLY A 11 8.48 -7.82 4.84
CA GLY A 11 9.13 -7.61 6.14
C GLY A 11 8.61 -6.43 6.93
N PHE A 12 8.09 -5.42 6.27
CA PHE A 12 7.78 -4.14 6.94
C PHE A 12 6.34 -3.69 6.84
N TYR A 13 5.59 -4.20 5.90
CA TYR A 13 4.20 -3.79 5.76
C TYR A 13 3.32 -4.50 6.77
N GLU A 14 2.53 -3.74 7.50
CA GLU A 14 1.52 -4.26 8.39
C GLU A 14 0.15 -3.82 7.89
N PRO A 15 -0.71 -4.75 7.48
CA PRO A 15 -2.03 -4.39 7.01
C PRO A 15 -2.88 -3.84 8.14
N LEU A 16 -3.77 -2.91 7.79
CA LEU A 16 -4.72 -2.39 8.76
C LEU A 16 -5.68 -3.51 9.19
N PRO A 17 -5.95 -3.60 10.49
CA PRO A 17 -6.93 -4.57 10.94
C PRO A 17 -8.33 -4.12 10.54
N ALA A 18 -8.97 -4.87 9.67
CA ALA A 18 -10.33 -4.59 9.24
C ALA A 18 -11.30 -5.57 9.89
N THR A 19 -11.25 -5.65 11.20
CA THR A 19 -11.98 -6.68 11.95
C THR A 19 -13.49 -6.62 11.76
N LYS A 20 -14.06 -5.43 11.75
CA LYS A 20 -15.49 -5.27 11.55
C LYS A 20 -15.93 -5.75 10.16
N MET A 21 -15.22 -5.32 9.14
CA MET A 21 -15.53 -5.71 7.76
C MET A 21 -15.29 -7.19 7.54
N LYS A 22 -14.24 -7.73 8.10
CA LYS A 22 -13.95 -9.16 8.01
C LYS A 22 -15.02 -9.99 8.67
N ALA A 23 -15.49 -9.57 9.83
CA ALA A 23 -16.58 -10.25 10.53
C ALA A 23 -17.87 -10.22 9.73
N GLU A 24 -18.15 -9.11 9.08
CA GLU A 24 -19.33 -8.96 8.23
C GLU A 24 -19.25 -9.87 7.01
N ILE A 25 -18.11 -9.91 6.36
CA ILE A 25 -17.87 -10.80 5.23
C ILE A 25 -18.06 -12.26 5.64
N GLU A 26 -17.51 -12.64 6.77
CA GLU A 26 -17.61 -14.01 7.27
C GLU A 26 -19.06 -14.38 7.56
N ALA A 27 -19.80 -13.48 8.19
CA ALA A 27 -21.22 -13.71 8.49
C ALA A 27 -22.04 -13.90 7.21
N CYS A 28 -21.82 -13.04 6.22
CA CYS A 28 -22.51 -13.15 4.94
C CYS A 28 -22.12 -14.44 4.20
N HIS A 29 -20.87 -14.79 4.25
CA HIS A 29 -20.38 -16.01 3.60
C HIS A 29 -21.01 -17.26 4.24
N GLN A 30 -21.10 -17.31 5.55
CA GLN A 30 -21.71 -18.42 6.25
C GLN A 30 -23.19 -18.54 5.88
N GLU A 31 -23.89 -17.44 5.80
CA GLU A 31 -25.29 -17.43 5.39
C GLU A 31 -25.47 -17.94 3.96
N LEU A 32 -24.59 -17.53 3.06
CA LEU A 32 -24.63 -18.00 1.68
C LEU A 32 -24.35 -19.51 1.57
N ILE A 33 -23.40 -20.00 2.34
CA ILE A 33 -23.10 -21.43 2.35
C ILE A 33 -24.33 -22.25 2.73
N GLU A 34 -25.11 -21.77 3.67
CA GLU A 34 -26.30 -22.46 4.11
C GLU A 34 -27.43 -22.46 3.08
N ARG A 35 -27.46 -21.45 2.22
CA ARG A 35 -28.54 -21.28 1.24
C ARG A 35 -28.23 -21.78 -0.15
N LEU A 36 -26.95 -21.91 -0.49
CA LEU A 36 -26.55 -22.25 -1.84
C LEU A 36 -26.17 -23.70 -2.00
N GLU A 37 -26.37 -24.18 -3.20
CA GLU A 37 -25.93 -25.52 -3.60
C GLU A 37 -24.43 -25.51 -3.82
N LYS A 38 -23.85 -26.71 -3.89
CA LYS A 38 -22.39 -26.86 -3.99
C LYS A 38 -21.75 -26.10 -5.17
N PRO A 39 -22.31 -26.13 -6.40
CA PRO A 39 -21.72 -25.38 -7.50
C PRO A 39 -21.70 -23.88 -7.25
N GLU A 40 -22.78 -23.33 -6.72
CA GLU A 40 -22.88 -21.91 -6.45
C GLU A 40 -21.95 -21.51 -5.31
N ARG A 41 -21.77 -22.36 -4.32
CA ARG A 41 -20.82 -22.10 -3.23
C ARG A 41 -19.40 -21.99 -3.74
N ARG A 42 -19.04 -22.80 -4.73
CA ARG A 42 -17.73 -22.73 -5.34
C ARG A 42 -17.50 -21.42 -6.06
N LEU A 43 -18.53 -20.92 -6.75
CA LEU A 43 -18.44 -19.65 -7.44
C LEU A 43 -18.25 -18.50 -6.46
N VAL A 44 -18.97 -18.52 -5.36
CA VAL A 44 -18.83 -17.50 -4.32
C VAL A 44 -17.42 -17.51 -3.75
N LEU A 45 -16.90 -18.68 -3.45
CA LEU A 45 -15.54 -18.82 -2.92
C LEU A 45 -14.52 -18.32 -3.93
N GLN A 46 -14.71 -18.63 -5.20
CA GLN A 46 -13.81 -18.15 -6.26
C GLN A 46 -13.81 -16.63 -6.35
N ILE A 47 -14.97 -16.00 -6.24
CA ILE A 47 -15.06 -14.53 -6.22
C ILE A 47 -14.28 -13.96 -5.05
N ILE A 48 -14.45 -14.55 -3.87
CA ILE A 48 -13.74 -14.09 -2.67
C ILE A 48 -12.23 -14.21 -2.86
N ASP A 49 -11.77 -15.36 -3.33
CA ASP A 49 -10.36 -15.59 -3.55
C ASP A 49 -9.76 -14.62 -4.56
N CYS A 50 -10.47 -14.36 -5.65
CA CYS A 50 -10.01 -13.41 -6.65
C CYS A 50 -9.95 -11.99 -6.10
N LYS A 51 -10.93 -11.60 -5.32
CA LYS A 51 -10.93 -10.28 -4.70
C LYS A 51 -9.80 -10.13 -3.68
N ASP A 52 -9.52 -11.17 -2.93
CA ASP A 52 -8.41 -11.17 -2.00
C ASP A 52 -7.08 -11.03 -2.73
N GLN A 53 -6.94 -11.72 -3.86
CA GLN A 53 -5.72 -11.62 -4.66
C GLN A 53 -5.55 -10.21 -5.23
N ILE A 54 -6.61 -9.61 -5.73
CA ILE A 54 -6.57 -8.23 -6.22
C ILE A 54 -6.15 -7.28 -5.09
N ALA A 55 -6.72 -7.46 -3.92
CA ALA A 55 -6.40 -6.60 -2.77
C ALA A 55 -4.92 -6.73 -2.39
N GLU A 56 -4.40 -7.94 -2.37
CA GLU A 56 -2.99 -8.15 -2.08
C GLU A 56 -2.09 -7.53 -3.14
N ASP A 57 -2.40 -7.75 -4.41
CA ASP A 57 -1.61 -7.20 -5.50
C ASP A 57 -1.60 -5.68 -5.47
N ARG A 58 -2.74 -5.06 -5.19
CA ARG A 58 -2.83 -3.61 -5.07
C ARG A 58 -2.03 -3.09 -3.88
N SER A 59 -2.06 -3.82 -2.78
CA SER A 59 -1.32 -3.44 -1.59
C SER A 59 0.19 -3.45 -1.87
N ILE A 60 0.68 -4.49 -2.51
CA ILE A 60 2.09 -4.60 -2.88
C ILE A 60 2.46 -3.49 -3.86
N ASP A 61 1.64 -3.28 -4.88
CA ASP A 61 1.89 -2.25 -5.88
C ASP A 61 1.92 -0.86 -5.25
N SER A 62 0.99 -0.58 -4.35
CA SER A 62 0.97 0.71 -3.65
C SER A 62 2.20 0.93 -2.80
N PHE A 63 2.67 -0.12 -2.13
CA PHE A 63 3.90 -0.04 -1.34
C PHE A 63 5.10 0.28 -2.22
N ILE A 64 5.24 -0.44 -3.33
CA ILE A 64 6.35 -0.24 -4.27
C ILE A 64 6.28 1.15 -4.90
N SER A 65 5.09 1.57 -5.31
CA SER A 65 4.90 2.90 -5.90
C SER A 65 5.26 4.00 -4.92
N GLY A 66 4.86 3.84 -3.66
CA GLY A 66 5.20 4.80 -2.62
C GLY A 66 6.69 4.86 -2.36
N PHE A 67 7.33 3.70 -2.33
CA PHE A 67 8.78 3.62 -2.15
C PHE A 67 9.51 4.32 -3.31
N CYS A 68 9.08 4.06 -4.54
CA CYS A 68 9.68 4.68 -5.71
C CYS A 68 9.49 6.21 -5.71
N LEU A 69 8.31 6.66 -5.30
CA LEU A 69 8.04 8.09 -5.18
C LEU A 69 8.96 8.73 -4.15
N ALA A 70 9.10 8.11 -2.99
CA ALA A 70 9.98 8.62 -1.95
C ALA A 70 11.42 8.69 -2.42
N TRP A 71 11.87 7.67 -3.14
CA TRP A 71 13.21 7.63 -3.71
C TRP A 71 13.42 8.79 -4.69
N ARG A 72 12.47 9.01 -5.58
CA ARG A 72 12.56 10.08 -6.57
C ARG A 72 12.57 11.45 -5.92
N LEU A 73 11.72 11.66 -4.94
CA LEU A 73 11.71 12.93 -4.19
C LEU A 73 13.02 13.16 -3.48
N SER A 74 13.58 12.14 -2.87
CA SER A 74 14.87 12.22 -2.20
C SER A 74 15.97 12.61 -3.19
N HIS A 75 15.96 11.99 -4.36
CA HIS A 75 16.93 12.27 -5.40
C HIS A 75 16.86 13.72 -5.89
N GLU A 76 15.66 14.20 -6.14
CA GLU A 76 15.45 15.57 -6.58
C GLU A 76 15.86 16.58 -5.52
N LEU A 77 15.60 16.29 -4.26
CA LEU A 77 16.06 17.15 -3.17
C LEU A 77 17.56 17.20 -3.07
N ASN A 78 18.24 16.09 -3.30
CA ASN A 78 19.70 16.08 -3.32
C ASN A 78 20.27 16.91 -4.46
N ILE A 79 19.67 16.83 -5.63
CA ILE A 79 20.09 17.65 -6.78
C ILE A 79 19.88 19.12 -6.47
N TYR A 80 18.75 19.48 -5.92
CA TYR A 80 18.45 20.84 -5.53
C TYR A 80 19.49 21.36 -4.53
N LYS A 81 19.82 20.55 -3.55
CA LYS A 81 20.81 20.88 -2.54
C LYS A 81 22.18 21.14 -3.14
N GLU A 82 22.62 20.30 -4.07
CA GLU A 82 23.89 20.46 -4.73
C GLU A 82 23.98 21.74 -5.56
N ASN A 83 22.89 22.09 -6.24
CA ASN A 83 22.86 23.25 -7.12
C ASN A 83 22.74 24.56 -6.37
N ARG A 84 22.39 24.52 -5.11
CA ARG A 84 22.11 25.72 -4.34
C ARG A 84 23.24 26.17 -3.44
N HIS A 85 24.43 25.63 -3.51
CA HIS A 85 25.49 25.89 -2.56
C HIS A 85 25.02 25.71 -1.14
N PRO A 86 24.68 24.54 -0.78
CA PRO A 86 24.03 24.34 0.48
C PRO A 86 24.96 24.61 1.63
N GLU A 87 24.46 25.39 2.53
CA GLU A 87 24.95 25.31 3.87
C GLU A 87 24.65 23.91 4.31
N PRO A 88 25.54 23.25 5.00
CA PRO A 88 25.25 21.92 5.52
C PRO A 88 24.28 22.04 6.68
N THR A 89 23.06 22.29 6.37
CA THR A 89 22.11 22.56 7.40
C THR A 89 21.07 21.49 7.48
N ASP A 90 20.78 21.15 8.66
CA ASP A 90 19.86 20.08 8.94
C ASP A 90 18.41 20.44 8.71
N PHE A 91 18.12 21.72 8.63
CA PHE A 91 16.74 22.14 8.43
C PHE A 91 16.21 21.79 7.05
N ILE A 92 17.04 21.32 6.16
CA ILE A 92 16.60 20.83 4.87
C ILE A 92 15.59 19.68 5.04
N GLY A 93 15.73 18.92 6.09
CA GLY A 93 14.78 17.89 6.41
C GLY A 93 13.38 18.47 6.71
N GLU A 94 13.33 19.60 7.38
CA GLU A 94 12.09 20.27 7.66
C GLU A 94 11.46 20.83 6.39
N ASP A 95 12.25 21.40 5.53
CA ASP A 95 11.77 21.91 4.25
C ASP A 95 11.20 20.78 3.41
N ALA A 96 11.86 19.63 3.41
CA ALA A 96 11.38 18.48 2.68
C ALA A 96 10.04 18.01 3.21
N CYS A 97 9.88 17.99 4.52
CA CYS A 97 8.60 17.61 5.15
C CYS A 97 7.49 18.59 4.78
N SER A 98 7.78 19.86 4.81
CA SER A 98 6.82 20.89 4.42
C SER A 98 6.41 20.75 2.96
N PHE A 99 7.37 20.48 2.11
CA PHE A 99 7.10 20.27 0.68
C PHE A 99 6.17 19.06 0.47
N ILE A 100 6.45 17.98 1.15
CA ILE A 100 5.65 16.77 1.02
C ILE A 100 4.22 17.00 1.51
N LYS A 101 4.06 17.73 2.60
CA LYS A 101 2.74 18.09 3.11
C LYS A 101 1.94 18.89 2.10
N THR A 102 2.59 19.85 1.48
CA THR A 102 1.96 20.70 0.47
C THR A 102 1.49 19.87 -0.73
N GLU A 103 2.29 18.94 -1.15
CA GLU A 103 1.93 18.03 -2.23
C GLU A 103 0.71 17.17 -1.88
N LYS A 104 0.65 16.70 -0.66
CA LYS A 104 -0.47 15.88 -0.21
C LYS A 104 -1.78 16.66 -0.12
N GLU A 105 -1.72 17.92 0.18
CA GLU A 105 -2.91 18.76 0.31
C GLU A 105 -3.51 19.14 -1.02
N ARG A 106 -2.81 18.96 -2.08
CA ARG A 106 -3.33 19.23 -3.42
C ARG A 106 -4.13 18.05 -3.94
#